data_9b58fd228275e8a67dfdd1e22b7d64f5
#
_entry.id   9b58fd228275e8a67dfdd1e22b7d64f5
#
_cell.length_a   1.000
_cell.length_b   1.000
_cell.length_c   1.000
_cell.angle_alpha   90.00
_cell.angle_beta   90.00
_cell.angle_gamma   90.00
#
_symmetry.space_group_name_H-M   'P 1'
#
loop_
_entity.id
_entity.type
_entity.pdbx_description
1 polymer ?
#
loop_
_entity_poly.entity_id
_entity_poly.type
_entity_poly.pdbx_seq_one_letter_code
_entity_poly.pdbx_strand_id
1 'polypeptide(L)'
;MKKYNIHIVGTGTIGLPLTGLFSRYKNRFNVGEVTFHKNSPYQHDINNVKQLLKAGAKLSTDKSKFDKFKELGVTPSYTRVEAIDRADIIIDCTPSGCALNHKGKYYYNRKDGKFFVAQGSEKGFGKIFAHGINNEALTKED
;
A
#
# COMPACT_ATOMS: atom_id res chain seq x y z
N MET A 1 -1.54 22.79 -4.06
CA MET A 1 -2.45 21.64 -4.25
C MET A 1 -2.14 20.57 -3.18
N LYS A 2 -3.13 20.00 -2.53
CA LYS A 2 -2.94 18.97 -1.50
C LYS A 2 -2.26 17.74 -2.13
N LYS A 3 -1.15 17.26 -1.53
CA LYS A 3 -0.52 16.00 -1.93
C LYS A 3 -1.12 14.87 -1.12
N TYR A 4 -1.32 13.71 -1.75
CA TYR A 4 -1.88 12.52 -1.13
C TYR A 4 -0.78 11.55 -0.72
N ASN A 5 -0.87 11.02 0.49
CA ASN A 5 0.00 9.94 0.95
C ASN A 5 -0.61 8.59 0.55
N ILE A 6 0.21 7.75 -0.07
CA ILE A 6 -0.24 6.44 -0.58
C ILE A 6 0.44 5.33 0.21
N HIS A 7 -0.36 4.35 0.63
CA HIS A 7 0.13 3.12 1.24
C HIS A 7 -0.23 1.91 0.36
N ILE A 8 0.79 1.14 -0.04
CA ILE A 8 0.63 -0.04 -0.88
C ILE A 8 0.89 -1.28 -0.04
N VAL A 9 -0.09 -2.17 0.03
CA VAL A 9 -0.01 -3.41 0.81
C VAL A 9 0.34 -4.57 -0.12
N GLY A 10 1.48 -5.20 0.13
CA GLY A 10 2.01 -6.28 -0.71
C GLY A 10 3.05 -5.81 -1.72
N THR A 11 4.06 -6.65 -1.94
CA THR A 11 5.19 -6.41 -2.85
C THR A 11 5.31 -7.51 -3.91
N GLY A 12 4.17 -8.03 -4.35
CA GLY A 12 4.08 -9.01 -5.43
C GLY A 12 4.12 -8.35 -6.82
N THR A 13 3.62 -9.08 -7.81
CA THR A 13 3.65 -8.70 -9.24
C THR A 13 3.05 -7.32 -9.53
N ILE A 14 2.08 -6.88 -8.74
CA ILE A 14 1.43 -5.57 -8.90
C ILE A 14 2.00 -4.54 -7.92
N GLY A 15 2.09 -4.87 -6.65
CA GLY A 15 2.48 -3.91 -5.61
C GLY A 15 3.90 -3.39 -5.76
N LEU A 16 4.84 -4.25 -6.18
CA LEU A 16 6.23 -3.85 -6.40
C LEU A 16 6.38 -2.76 -7.48
N PRO A 17 5.91 -2.98 -8.72
CA PRO A 17 6.02 -1.96 -9.77
C PRO A 17 5.18 -0.72 -9.47
N LEU A 18 4.01 -0.87 -8.86
CA LEU A 18 3.15 0.25 -8.49
C LEU A 18 3.82 1.16 -7.44
N THR A 19 4.46 0.58 -6.41
CA THR A 19 5.24 1.34 -5.42
C THR A 19 6.38 2.11 -6.10
N GLY A 20 7.10 1.46 -7.00
CA GLY A 20 8.17 2.09 -7.78
C GLY A 20 7.68 3.23 -8.65
N LEU A 21 6.54 3.07 -9.30
CA LEU A 21 5.91 4.08 -10.16
C LEU A 21 5.55 5.35 -9.35
N PHE A 22 4.78 5.19 -8.28
CA PHE A 22 4.40 6.33 -7.44
C PHE A 22 5.60 7.02 -6.80
N SER A 23 6.61 6.27 -6.39
CA SER A 23 7.82 6.84 -5.78
C SER A 23 8.64 7.68 -6.74
N ARG A 24 8.78 7.23 -8.00
CA ARG A 24 9.55 7.95 -9.04
C ARG A 24 8.82 9.16 -9.58
N TYR A 25 7.50 9.10 -9.69
CA TYR A 25 6.68 10.12 -10.34
C TYR A 25 5.74 10.86 -9.38
N LYS A 26 6.17 11.06 -8.13
CA LYS A 26 5.39 11.74 -7.08
C LYS A 26 4.74 13.04 -7.54
N ASN A 27 5.50 13.90 -8.21
CA ASN A 27 4.99 15.18 -8.66
C ASN A 27 3.92 15.05 -9.75
N ARG A 28 4.08 14.08 -10.66
CA ARG A 28 3.11 13.84 -11.74
C ARG A 28 1.76 13.35 -11.19
N PHE A 29 1.79 12.54 -10.14
CA PHE A 29 0.59 11.97 -9.51
C PHE A 29 0.11 12.75 -8.29
N ASN A 30 0.73 13.91 -8.00
CA ASN A 30 0.42 14.70 -6.81
C ASN A 30 0.53 13.92 -5.49
N VAL A 31 1.54 13.06 -5.39
CA VAL A 31 1.81 12.20 -4.26
C VAL A 31 2.79 12.86 -3.30
N GLY A 32 2.50 12.79 -2.02
CA GLY A 32 3.37 13.20 -0.93
C GLY A 32 4.32 12.08 -0.51
N GLU A 33 3.89 11.28 0.43
CA GLU A 33 4.64 10.11 0.90
C GLU A 33 4.14 8.82 0.22
N VAL A 34 5.06 7.93 -0.13
CA VAL A 34 4.76 6.56 -0.58
C VAL A 34 5.29 5.60 0.47
N THR A 35 4.41 4.81 1.04
CA THR A 35 4.76 3.71 1.94
C THR A 35 4.34 2.38 1.33
N PHE A 36 5.03 1.31 1.67
CA PHE A 36 4.63 -0.04 1.27
C PHE A 36 4.76 -1.01 2.43
N HIS A 37 3.85 -1.97 2.49
CA HIS A 37 3.87 -3.01 3.51
C HIS A 37 4.44 -4.30 2.97
N LYS A 38 5.45 -4.83 3.65
CA LYS A 38 6.00 -6.16 3.40
C LYS A 38 5.96 -6.99 4.66
N ASN A 39 5.26 -8.12 4.57
CA ASN A 39 5.06 -9.00 5.72
C ASN A 39 6.28 -9.89 6.00
N SER A 40 6.98 -10.34 4.97
CA SER A 40 7.99 -11.40 5.09
C SER A 40 9.40 -10.88 4.80
N PRO A 41 10.33 -10.96 5.77
CA PRO A 41 11.73 -10.56 5.61
C PRO A 41 12.53 -11.70 4.97
N TYR A 42 12.41 -11.89 3.66
CA TYR A 42 13.13 -12.92 2.93
C TYR A 42 14.39 -12.39 2.27
N GLN A 43 15.49 -13.14 2.38
CA GLN A 43 16.77 -12.82 1.78
C GLN A 43 16.69 -12.72 0.25
N HIS A 44 15.92 -13.59 -0.40
CA HIS A 44 15.85 -13.66 -1.86
C HIS A 44 15.19 -12.44 -2.52
N ASP A 45 14.35 -11.71 -1.80
CA ASP A 45 13.65 -10.54 -2.35
C ASP A 45 14.04 -9.21 -1.69
N ILE A 46 15.02 -9.21 -0.78
CA ILE A 46 15.43 -8.00 -0.07
C ILE A 46 15.99 -6.92 -1.01
N ASN A 47 16.56 -7.31 -2.15
CA ASN A 47 17.05 -6.36 -3.15
C ASN A 47 15.92 -5.53 -3.76
N ASN A 48 14.75 -6.12 -3.96
CA ASN A 48 13.56 -5.40 -4.41
C ASN A 48 13.13 -4.35 -3.38
N VAL A 49 13.16 -4.69 -2.09
CA VAL A 49 12.89 -3.74 -0.99
C VAL A 49 13.89 -2.59 -1.02
N LYS A 50 15.18 -2.88 -1.13
CA LYS A 50 16.24 -1.85 -1.21
C LYS A 50 16.05 -0.92 -2.41
N GLN A 51 15.62 -1.44 -3.56
CA GLN A 51 15.32 -0.63 -4.75
C GLN A 51 14.14 0.32 -4.51
N LEU A 52 13.08 -0.13 -3.84
CA LEU A 52 11.96 0.72 -3.48
C LEU A 52 12.35 1.83 -2.50
N LEU A 53 13.17 1.51 -1.50
CA LEU A 53 13.70 2.51 -0.56
C LEU A 53 14.58 3.55 -1.29
N LYS A 54 15.44 3.10 -2.21
CA LYS A 54 16.25 4.01 -3.05
C LYS A 54 15.40 4.91 -3.94
N ALA A 55 14.24 4.43 -4.38
CA ALA A 55 13.26 5.23 -5.14
C ALA A 55 12.49 6.23 -4.25
N GLY A 56 12.69 6.22 -2.94
CA GLY A 56 12.08 7.14 -1.98
C GLY A 56 10.76 6.66 -1.36
N ALA A 57 10.44 5.36 -1.49
CA ALA A 57 9.39 4.74 -0.70
C ALA A 57 9.87 4.42 0.72
N LYS A 58 8.94 4.22 1.66
CA LYS A 58 9.23 3.84 3.03
C LYS A 58 8.59 2.49 3.37
N LEU A 59 9.38 1.63 4.01
CA LEU A 59 8.93 0.30 4.41
C LEU A 59 8.11 0.35 5.69
N SER A 60 6.97 -0.34 5.68
CA SER A 60 6.25 -0.75 6.88
C SER A 60 6.20 -2.26 7.02
N THR A 61 6.18 -2.73 8.25
CA THR A 61 6.02 -4.14 8.59
C THR A 61 5.43 -4.28 9.99
N ASP A 62 5.10 -5.49 10.41
CA ASP A 62 4.68 -5.74 11.78
C ASP A 62 5.87 -5.56 12.73
N LYS A 63 5.63 -4.94 13.90
CA LYS A 63 6.70 -4.59 14.85
C LYS A 63 7.59 -5.78 15.22
N SER A 64 7.02 -6.96 15.33
CA SER A 64 7.75 -8.21 15.61
C SER A 64 8.77 -8.62 14.53
N LYS A 65 8.76 -7.97 13.38
CA LYS A 65 9.64 -8.30 12.23
C LYS A 65 10.71 -7.23 12.00
N PHE A 66 10.72 -6.16 12.77
CA PHE A 66 11.68 -5.06 12.61
C PHE A 66 13.13 -5.55 12.68
N ASP A 67 13.47 -6.36 13.66
CA ASP A 67 14.84 -6.83 13.85
C ASP A 67 15.28 -7.74 12.70
N LYS A 68 14.39 -8.61 12.21
CA LYS A 68 14.68 -9.46 11.03
C LYS A 68 14.96 -8.65 9.77
N PHE A 69 14.25 -7.55 9.55
CA PHE A 69 14.56 -6.63 8.44
C PHE A 69 15.88 -5.91 8.64
N LYS A 70 16.21 -5.50 9.88
CA LYS A 70 17.50 -4.89 10.19
C LYS A 70 18.67 -5.84 9.94
N GLU A 71 18.54 -7.12 10.29
CA GLU A 71 19.53 -8.16 10.00
C GLU A 71 19.80 -8.29 8.48
N LEU A 72 18.78 -8.02 7.64
CA LEU A 72 18.91 -7.98 6.18
C LEU A 72 19.41 -6.63 5.63
N GLY A 73 19.81 -5.71 6.52
CA GLY A 73 20.34 -4.39 6.16
C GLY A 73 19.26 -3.41 5.71
N VAL A 74 18.01 -3.57 6.22
CA VAL A 74 16.89 -2.68 5.93
C VAL A 74 16.20 -2.27 7.23
N THR A 75 16.05 -0.97 7.47
CA THR A 75 15.34 -0.46 8.64
C THR A 75 13.92 -0.06 8.25
N PRO A 76 12.86 -0.73 8.77
CA PRO A 76 11.49 -0.32 8.57
C PRO A 76 11.24 1.08 9.17
N SER A 77 10.48 1.90 8.46
CA SER A 77 10.15 3.27 8.92
C SER A 77 8.91 3.30 9.80
N TYR A 78 7.97 2.38 9.56
CA TYR A 78 6.66 2.36 10.22
C TYR A 78 6.21 0.94 10.53
N THR A 79 5.38 0.83 11.55
CA THR A 79 4.51 -0.34 11.72
C THR A 79 3.39 -0.32 10.68
N ARG A 80 2.67 -1.43 10.53
CA ARG A 80 1.48 -1.53 9.66
C ARG A 80 0.45 -0.45 9.99
N VAL A 81 0.13 -0.29 11.26
CA VAL A 81 -0.91 0.63 11.73
C VAL A 81 -0.49 2.07 11.46
N GLU A 82 0.73 2.45 11.83
CA GLU A 82 1.26 3.80 11.57
C GLU A 82 1.25 4.15 10.09
N ALA A 83 1.60 3.21 9.20
CA ALA A 83 1.58 3.46 7.76
C ALA A 83 0.15 3.66 7.23
N ILE A 84 -0.81 2.87 7.71
CA ILE A 84 -2.24 3.05 7.38
C ILE A 84 -2.76 4.40 7.90
N ASP A 85 -2.40 4.78 9.12
CA ASP A 85 -2.85 6.04 9.74
C ASP A 85 -2.34 7.27 8.97
N ARG A 86 -1.14 7.20 8.42
CA ARG A 86 -0.52 8.28 7.65
C ARG A 86 -1.04 8.42 6.23
N ALA A 87 -1.62 7.36 5.66
CA ALA A 87 -2.05 7.32 4.28
C ALA A 87 -3.42 7.98 4.08
N ASP A 88 -3.60 8.68 2.97
CA ASP A 88 -4.89 9.11 2.46
C ASP A 88 -5.51 8.01 1.58
N ILE A 89 -4.68 7.26 0.85
CA ILE A 89 -5.10 6.19 -0.07
C ILE A 89 -4.34 4.91 0.26
N ILE A 90 -5.08 3.83 0.48
CA ILE A 90 -4.53 2.50 0.70
C ILE A 90 -4.87 1.62 -0.51
N ILE A 91 -3.85 1.03 -1.12
CA ILE A 91 -4.00 0.12 -2.27
C ILE A 91 -3.53 -1.27 -1.84
N ASP A 92 -4.48 -2.18 -1.67
CA ASP A 92 -4.19 -3.55 -1.29
C ASP A 92 -3.94 -4.40 -2.54
N CYS A 93 -2.69 -4.81 -2.72
CA CYS A 93 -2.19 -5.61 -3.84
C CYS A 93 -1.84 -7.04 -3.41
N THR A 94 -2.42 -7.50 -2.30
CA THR A 94 -2.20 -8.86 -1.82
C THR A 94 -3.00 -9.89 -2.62
N PRO A 95 -2.65 -11.18 -2.52
CA PRO A 95 -3.41 -12.24 -3.19
C PRO A 95 -4.89 -12.26 -2.80
N SER A 96 -5.72 -12.81 -3.69
CA SER A 96 -7.17 -12.93 -3.50
C SER A 96 -7.52 -13.52 -2.11
N GLY A 97 -8.51 -12.92 -1.46
CA GLY A 97 -8.96 -13.22 -0.10
C GLY A 97 -8.18 -12.50 1.01
N CYS A 98 -6.97 -12.04 0.74
CA CYS A 98 -6.16 -11.34 1.75
C CYS A 98 -6.67 -9.92 2.00
N ALA A 99 -6.99 -9.17 0.93
CA ALA A 99 -7.47 -7.80 1.06
C ALA A 99 -8.80 -7.73 1.80
N LEU A 100 -9.69 -8.69 1.57
CA LEU A 100 -10.96 -8.79 2.30
C LEU A 100 -10.75 -9.02 3.80
N ASN A 101 -9.79 -9.88 4.17
CA ASN A 101 -9.38 -10.05 5.57
C ASN A 101 -8.79 -8.76 6.15
N HIS A 102 -7.95 -8.04 5.39
CA HIS A 102 -7.39 -6.75 5.81
C HIS A 102 -8.50 -5.71 5.99
N LYS A 103 -9.52 -5.70 5.12
CA LYS A 103 -10.68 -4.83 5.26
C LYS A 103 -11.35 -5.00 6.61
N GLY A 104 -11.68 -6.21 7.01
CA GLY A 104 -12.29 -6.50 8.31
C GLY A 104 -11.38 -6.15 9.50
N LYS A 105 -10.08 -6.43 9.39
CA LYS A 105 -9.14 -6.29 10.50
C LYS A 105 -8.57 -4.88 10.67
N TYR A 106 -8.34 -4.16 9.57
CA TYR A 106 -7.57 -2.90 9.59
C TYR A 106 -8.31 -1.71 9.00
N TYR A 107 -9.28 -1.88 8.07
CA TYR A 107 -9.86 -0.78 7.30
C TYR A 107 -11.26 -0.41 7.73
N TYR A 108 -12.09 -1.39 8.11
CA TYR A 108 -13.54 -1.23 8.29
C TYR A 108 -13.95 -0.14 9.29
N ASN A 109 -13.21 0.04 10.37
CA ASN A 109 -13.52 1.02 11.41
C ASN A 109 -12.83 2.38 11.22
N ARG A 110 -12.23 2.63 10.06
CA ARG A 110 -11.55 3.89 9.75
C ARG A 110 -12.55 4.89 9.16
N LYS A 111 -12.93 5.90 9.95
CA LYS A 111 -13.91 6.94 9.57
C LYS A 111 -13.24 8.27 9.18
N ASP A 112 -11.97 8.28 8.92
CA ASP A 112 -11.14 9.46 8.75
C ASP A 112 -10.94 9.90 7.28
N GLY A 113 -11.90 9.57 6.41
CA GLY A 113 -11.91 10.01 5.00
C GLY A 113 -10.84 9.40 4.13
N LYS A 114 -10.39 8.18 4.45
CA LYS A 114 -9.41 7.44 3.66
C LYS A 114 -10.08 6.68 2.52
N PHE A 115 -9.35 6.54 1.41
CA PHE A 115 -9.75 5.70 0.28
C PHE A 115 -9.06 4.34 0.35
N PHE A 116 -9.84 3.28 0.15
CA PHE A 116 -9.35 1.90 0.13
C PHE A 116 -9.66 1.28 -1.22
N VAL A 117 -8.62 0.75 -1.86
CA VAL A 117 -8.71 0.08 -3.15
C VAL A 117 -8.10 -1.30 -3.01
N ALA A 118 -8.81 -2.34 -3.42
CA ALA A 118 -8.23 -3.66 -3.62
C ALA A 118 -8.01 -3.89 -5.11
N GLN A 119 -6.86 -4.47 -5.44
CA GLN A 119 -6.45 -4.74 -6.80
C GLN A 119 -6.68 -6.22 -7.12
N GLY A 120 -7.04 -6.51 -8.37
CA GLY A 120 -7.17 -7.88 -8.87
C GLY A 120 -8.54 -8.50 -8.68
N SER A 121 -8.56 -9.78 -8.35
CA SER A 121 -9.78 -10.60 -8.27
C SER A 121 -10.48 -10.56 -6.90
N GLU A 122 -10.26 -9.52 -6.11
CA GLU A 122 -10.84 -9.39 -4.77
C GLU A 122 -12.33 -9.07 -4.85
N LYS A 123 -13.17 -10.11 -4.74
CA LYS A 123 -14.62 -9.96 -4.77
C LYS A 123 -15.16 -9.51 -3.39
N GLY A 124 -16.14 -8.58 -3.41
CA GLY A 124 -16.81 -8.12 -2.20
C GLY A 124 -16.02 -7.10 -1.37
N PHE A 125 -14.88 -6.63 -1.86
CA PHE A 125 -14.10 -5.58 -1.19
C PHE A 125 -14.81 -4.22 -1.26
N GLY A 126 -15.29 -3.84 -2.42
CA GLY A 126 -15.98 -2.58 -2.69
C GLY A 126 -16.66 -2.61 -4.05
N LYS A 127 -17.04 -1.44 -4.55
CA LYS A 127 -17.56 -1.30 -5.91
C LYS A 127 -16.46 -1.60 -6.95
N ILE A 128 -16.83 -2.33 -7.99
CA ILE A 128 -15.92 -2.57 -9.13
C ILE A 128 -15.83 -1.28 -9.93
N PHE A 129 -14.64 -0.78 -10.10
CA PHE A 129 -14.37 0.47 -10.82
C PHE A 129 -13.27 0.31 -11.86
N ALA A 130 -13.52 0.84 -13.06
CA ALA A 130 -12.53 0.96 -14.11
C ALA A 130 -12.66 2.35 -14.77
N HIS A 131 -11.60 3.15 -14.66
CA HIS A 131 -11.60 4.51 -15.20
C HIS A 131 -11.90 4.52 -16.68
N GLY A 132 -12.82 5.41 -17.10
CA GLY A 132 -13.25 5.54 -18.49
C GLY A 132 -14.29 4.51 -18.94
N ILE A 133 -14.62 3.51 -18.09
CA ILE A 133 -15.63 2.47 -18.39
C ILE A 133 -16.88 2.69 -17.56
N ASN A 134 -16.76 2.84 -16.25
CA ASN A 134 -17.90 3.00 -15.33
C ASN A 134 -17.63 4.09 -14.30
N ASN A 135 -17.25 5.28 -14.76
CA ASN A 135 -16.93 6.42 -13.88
C ASN A 135 -18.08 6.80 -12.95
N GLU A 136 -19.32 6.61 -13.40
CA GLU A 136 -20.55 6.84 -12.62
C GLU A 136 -20.77 5.85 -11.47
N ALA A 137 -20.01 4.75 -11.45
CA ALA A 137 -20.11 3.77 -10.36
C ALA A 137 -19.58 4.32 -9.02
N LEU A 138 -18.69 5.31 -9.05
CA LEU A 138 -18.19 5.98 -7.85
C LEU A 138 -19.03 7.21 -7.52
N THR A 139 -19.44 7.34 -6.28
CA THR A 139 -20.17 8.49 -5.75
C THR A 139 -19.35 9.17 -4.64
N LYS A 140 -19.79 10.34 -4.18
CA LYS A 140 -19.13 11.05 -3.06
C LYS A 140 -19.24 10.32 -1.73
N GLU A 141 -20.10 9.31 -1.65
CA GLU A 141 -20.36 8.51 -0.44
C GLU A 141 -19.53 7.23 -0.40
N ASP A 142 -18.81 6.93 -1.46
CA ASP A 142 -17.88 5.81 -1.54
C ASP A 142 -16.51 6.22 -1.02
#